data_3719d6631f6a50d17740e6a181ed1908
#
_entry.id   3719d6631f6a50d17740e6a181ed1908
#
_cell.length_a   1.000
_cell.length_b   1.000
_cell.length_c   1.000
_cell.angle_alpha   90.00
_cell.angle_beta   90.00
_cell.angle_gamma   90.00
#
_symmetry.space_group_name_H-M   'P 1'
#
loop_
_entity.id
_entity.type
_entity.pdbx_description
1 polymer ?
#
loop_
_entity_poly.entity_id
_entity_poly.type
_entity_poly.pdbx_seq_one_letter_code
_entity_poly.pdbx_strand_id
1 'polypeptide(L)'
;KQTASSLQRVFMPIQISPENKVLMANAIRALSMDAVQKANSGHPGMPMGMADIAVALWGDHLKHNPKNPSWMDRDRFVLSNGHGSMLLYSVLHLTGYDLPMSEIKNFRQLHSKTAGHPEYQITPGVETTTGPLGQGITNAVGMALAEKLLAEEFNRPGYEVINHYTYAFL
;
A
#
# COMPACT_ATOMS: atom_id res chain seq x y z
N LYS A 1 28.35 -8.23 -33.67
CA LYS A 1 28.47 -7.64 -32.32
C LYS A 1 27.42 -6.52 -32.24
N GLN A 2 26.20 -6.88 -31.87
CA GLN A 2 25.16 -5.89 -31.53
C GLN A 2 25.32 -5.59 -30.05
N THR A 3 25.65 -4.35 -29.74
CA THR A 3 25.62 -3.81 -28.38
C THR A 3 24.19 -3.74 -27.89
N ALA A 4 23.87 -4.53 -26.90
CA ALA A 4 22.61 -4.39 -26.17
C ALA A 4 22.62 -3.01 -25.47
N SER A 5 21.94 -2.04 -26.06
CA SER A 5 21.67 -0.78 -25.38
C SER A 5 20.70 -1.09 -24.26
N SER A 6 21.13 -0.86 -23.02
CA SER A 6 20.34 -0.95 -21.82
C SER A 6 19.13 -0.01 -21.96
N LEU A 7 17.96 -0.58 -22.23
CA LEU A 7 16.70 0.12 -22.02
C LEU A 7 16.47 0.24 -20.49
N GLN A 8 17.22 1.14 -19.84
CA GLN A 8 16.76 1.72 -18.61
C GLN A 8 15.49 2.48 -18.97
N ARG A 9 14.33 1.86 -18.74
CA ARG A 9 13.08 2.62 -18.65
C ARG A 9 13.26 3.59 -17.49
N VAL A 10 13.61 4.82 -17.82
CA VAL A 10 13.48 5.94 -16.88
C VAL A 10 12.00 5.98 -16.50
N PHE A 11 11.69 5.50 -15.32
CA PHE A 11 10.37 5.66 -14.72
C PHE A 11 10.25 7.15 -14.41
N MET A 12 9.73 7.92 -15.36
CA MET A 12 9.36 9.31 -15.08
C MET A 12 8.12 9.25 -14.19
N PRO A 13 8.20 9.64 -12.91
CA PRO A 13 7.02 9.74 -12.08
C PRO A 13 6.07 10.74 -12.75
N ILE A 14 4.79 10.37 -12.89
CA ILE A 14 3.75 11.29 -13.32
C ILE A 14 3.73 12.42 -12.31
N GLN A 15 4.07 13.64 -12.74
CA GLN A 15 4.01 14.82 -11.88
C GLN A 15 2.55 15.14 -11.58
N ILE A 16 2.11 14.83 -10.38
CA ILE A 16 0.76 15.13 -9.90
C ILE A 16 0.74 16.57 -9.39
N SER A 17 -0.15 17.41 -9.95
CA SER A 17 -0.26 18.80 -9.48
C SER A 17 -0.69 18.87 -8.01
N PRO A 18 -0.33 19.95 -7.27
CA PRO A 18 -0.77 20.14 -5.89
C PRO A 18 -2.28 20.04 -5.72
N GLU A 19 -3.04 20.61 -6.63
CA GLU A 19 -4.51 20.59 -6.63
C GLU A 19 -5.04 19.17 -6.74
N ASN A 20 -4.45 18.36 -7.62
CA ASN A 20 -4.83 16.97 -7.78
C ASN A 20 -4.46 16.13 -6.54
N LYS A 21 -3.33 16.42 -5.88
CA LYS A 21 -2.97 15.77 -4.61
C LYS A 21 -4.02 16.04 -3.52
N VAL A 22 -4.53 17.26 -3.43
CA VAL A 22 -5.62 17.61 -2.50
C VAL A 22 -6.90 16.83 -2.84
N LEU A 23 -7.27 16.74 -4.13
CA LEU A 23 -8.44 15.96 -4.55
C LEU A 23 -8.28 14.46 -4.23
N MET A 24 -7.10 13.90 -4.45
CA MET A 24 -6.80 12.49 -4.11
C MET A 24 -6.92 12.24 -2.61
N ALA A 25 -6.35 13.12 -1.78
CA ALA A 25 -6.47 13.02 -0.33
C ALA A 25 -7.93 13.13 0.13
N ASN A 26 -8.70 14.04 -0.46
CA ASN A 26 -10.11 14.18 -0.15
C ASN A 26 -10.95 12.98 -0.60
N ALA A 27 -10.59 12.32 -1.71
CA ALA A 27 -11.22 11.06 -2.12
C ALA A 27 -10.99 9.95 -1.08
N ILE A 28 -9.77 9.81 -0.56
CA ILE A 28 -9.45 8.87 0.52
C ILE A 28 -10.29 9.17 1.77
N ARG A 29 -10.38 10.45 2.15
CA ARG A 29 -11.18 10.90 3.30
C ARG A 29 -12.65 10.57 3.12
N ALA A 30 -13.23 10.91 1.96
CA ALA A 30 -14.63 10.67 1.67
C ALA A 30 -14.97 9.16 1.70
N LEU A 31 -14.19 8.33 1.01
CA LEU A 31 -14.37 6.87 1.03
C LEU A 31 -14.31 6.32 2.47
N SER A 32 -13.39 6.81 3.28
CA SER A 32 -13.21 6.36 4.66
C SER A 32 -14.38 6.77 5.55
N MET A 33 -14.84 8.01 5.44
CA MET A 33 -16.01 8.50 6.19
C MET A 33 -17.27 7.70 5.83
N ASP A 34 -17.53 7.56 4.53
CA ASP A 34 -18.74 6.90 4.04
C ASP A 34 -18.78 5.41 4.43
N ALA A 35 -17.64 4.72 4.33
CA ALA A 35 -17.55 3.31 4.69
C ALA A 35 -17.74 3.10 6.19
N VAL A 36 -17.10 3.90 7.04
CA VAL A 36 -17.25 3.84 8.49
C VAL A 36 -18.67 4.21 8.91
N GLN A 37 -19.26 5.26 8.33
CA GLN A 37 -20.63 5.68 8.60
C GLN A 37 -21.61 4.58 8.21
N LYS A 38 -21.46 3.99 7.02
CA LYS A 38 -22.33 2.91 6.56
C LYS A 38 -22.24 1.67 7.44
N ALA A 39 -21.04 1.29 7.84
CA ALA A 39 -20.82 0.15 8.74
C ALA A 39 -21.30 0.43 10.19
N ASN A 40 -21.54 1.67 10.53
CA ASN A 40 -21.77 2.14 11.90
C ASN A 40 -20.71 1.60 12.88
N SER A 41 -19.49 1.41 12.39
CA SER A 41 -18.37 0.84 13.12
C SER A 41 -17.07 1.15 12.39
N GLY A 42 -15.99 1.46 13.11
CA GLY A 42 -14.67 1.70 12.55
C GLY A 42 -13.99 2.93 13.14
N HIS A 43 -12.83 3.25 12.57
CA HIS A 43 -11.94 4.30 13.07
C HIS A 43 -11.65 5.30 11.95
N PRO A 44 -12.37 6.42 11.87
CA PRO A 44 -12.18 7.40 10.79
C PRO A 44 -10.97 8.33 11.01
N GLY A 45 -10.52 8.53 12.24
CA GLY A 45 -9.52 9.54 12.59
C GLY A 45 -8.18 9.36 11.87
N MET A 46 -7.64 8.16 11.89
CA MET A 46 -6.37 7.86 11.22
C MET A 46 -6.46 8.05 9.69
N PRO A 47 -7.42 7.47 8.96
CA PRO A 47 -7.59 7.73 7.54
C PRO A 47 -7.74 9.21 7.19
N MET A 48 -8.44 9.97 8.00
CA MET A 48 -8.62 11.42 7.81
C MET A 48 -7.28 12.18 7.95
N GLY A 49 -6.52 11.85 9.01
CA GLY A 49 -5.26 12.54 9.32
C GLY A 49 -4.10 12.19 8.39
N MET A 50 -4.06 10.96 7.89
CA MET A 50 -2.93 10.45 7.09
C MET A 50 -3.18 10.43 5.57
N ALA A 51 -4.30 10.95 5.08
CA ALA A 51 -4.65 10.92 3.66
C ALA A 51 -3.60 11.61 2.78
N ASP A 52 -3.08 12.78 3.17
CA ASP A 52 -2.05 13.49 2.41
C ASP A 52 -0.72 12.72 2.38
N ILE A 53 -0.34 12.10 3.49
CA ILE A 53 0.87 11.27 3.58
C ILE A 53 0.72 10.04 2.68
N ALA A 54 -0.45 9.42 2.65
CA ALA A 54 -0.73 8.30 1.75
C ALA A 54 -0.65 8.71 0.29
N VAL A 55 -1.21 9.88 -0.09
CA VAL A 55 -1.09 10.41 -1.46
C VAL A 55 0.36 10.65 -1.85
N ALA A 56 1.17 11.24 -0.96
CA ALA A 56 2.59 11.44 -1.22
C ALA A 56 3.33 10.10 -1.40
N LEU A 57 3.08 9.14 -0.52
CA LEU A 57 3.73 7.84 -0.60
C LEU A 57 3.35 7.08 -1.89
N TRP A 58 2.07 6.88 -2.17
CA TRP A 58 1.62 6.13 -3.35
C TRP A 58 1.83 6.86 -4.67
N GLY A 59 1.75 8.18 -4.65
CA GLY A 59 1.91 9.00 -5.85
C GLY A 59 3.35 9.26 -6.26
N ASP A 60 4.26 9.40 -5.29
CA ASP A 60 5.61 9.89 -5.57
C ASP A 60 6.72 8.89 -5.23
N HIS A 61 6.49 7.90 -4.37
CA HIS A 61 7.57 7.09 -3.79
C HIS A 61 7.37 5.57 -3.91
N LEU A 62 6.18 5.06 -3.64
CA LEU A 62 5.95 3.62 -3.52
C LEU A 62 6.06 2.89 -4.87
N LYS A 63 6.99 1.98 -4.96
CA LYS A 63 7.15 1.10 -6.12
C LYS A 63 6.17 -0.08 -6.00
N HIS A 64 5.07 -0.02 -6.75
CA HIS A 64 4.04 -1.05 -6.70
C HIS A 64 3.44 -1.35 -8.07
N ASN A 65 2.76 -2.49 -8.20
CA ASN A 65 2.06 -2.87 -9.42
C ASN A 65 0.70 -3.51 -9.07
N PRO A 66 -0.42 -2.78 -9.21
CA PRO A 66 -1.75 -3.30 -8.91
C PRO A 66 -2.15 -4.54 -9.72
N LYS A 67 -1.58 -4.68 -10.93
CA LYS A 67 -1.81 -5.85 -11.80
C LYS A 67 -0.98 -7.08 -11.42
N ASN A 68 0.06 -6.89 -10.62
CA ASN A 68 0.88 -7.95 -10.06
C ASN A 68 1.22 -7.64 -8.60
N PRO A 69 0.24 -7.75 -7.68
CA PRO A 69 0.44 -7.42 -6.27
C PRO A 69 1.45 -8.35 -5.56
N SER A 70 1.83 -9.45 -6.20
CA SER A 70 2.84 -10.39 -5.69
C SER A 70 4.23 -10.18 -6.30
N TRP A 71 4.45 -9.10 -7.07
CA TRP A 71 5.76 -8.82 -7.66
C TRP A 71 6.85 -8.81 -6.58
N MET A 72 7.91 -9.59 -6.81
CA MET A 72 8.93 -9.86 -5.78
C MET A 72 9.67 -8.60 -5.33
N ASP A 73 9.97 -7.70 -6.26
CA ASP A 73 10.74 -6.48 -5.99
C ASP A 73 9.84 -5.23 -5.84
N ARG A 74 8.58 -5.41 -5.43
CA ARG A 74 7.71 -4.29 -5.02
C ARG A 74 8.12 -3.78 -3.66
N ASP A 75 7.90 -2.50 -3.40
CA ASP A 75 7.96 -1.98 -2.03
C ASP A 75 6.89 -2.64 -1.15
N ARG A 76 7.18 -2.75 0.14
CA ARG A 76 6.26 -3.29 1.14
C ARG A 76 5.63 -2.13 1.91
N PHE A 77 4.31 -2.12 1.96
CA PHE A 77 3.60 -1.18 2.81
C PHE A 77 2.90 -1.93 3.95
N VAL A 78 3.18 -1.53 5.18
CA VAL A 78 2.59 -2.12 6.38
C VAL A 78 1.81 -1.06 7.15
N LEU A 79 0.51 -1.28 7.29
CA LEU A 79 -0.34 -0.48 8.18
C LEU A 79 -0.27 -1.05 9.60
N SER A 80 0.69 -0.58 10.41
CA SER A 80 0.88 -1.08 11.78
C SER A 80 -0.26 -0.65 12.69
N ASN A 81 -0.79 0.57 12.50
CA ASN A 81 -2.03 1.04 13.11
C ASN A 81 -3.25 0.49 12.35
N GLY A 82 -3.39 -0.84 12.35
CA GLY A 82 -4.35 -1.59 11.54
C GLY A 82 -5.82 -1.19 11.72
N HIS A 83 -6.16 -0.54 12.84
CA HIS A 83 -7.49 0.04 13.06
C HIS A 83 -7.87 1.10 12.00
N GLY A 84 -6.89 1.78 11.39
CA GLY A 84 -7.08 2.71 10.28
C GLY A 84 -7.22 2.05 8.91
N SER A 85 -7.71 0.83 8.85
CA SER A 85 -7.77 -0.03 7.65
C SER A 85 -8.41 0.64 6.44
N MET A 86 -9.36 1.53 6.61
CA MET A 86 -9.99 2.27 5.50
C MET A 86 -9.03 3.17 4.74
N LEU A 87 -7.94 3.65 5.35
CA LEU A 87 -6.88 4.34 4.60
C LEU A 87 -6.31 3.40 3.52
N LEU A 88 -5.88 2.21 3.94
CA LEU A 88 -5.28 1.23 3.03
C LEU A 88 -6.28 0.76 1.98
N TYR A 89 -7.50 0.42 2.35
CA TYR A 89 -8.52 -0.01 1.40
C TYR A 89 -8.86 1.08 0.37
N SER A 90 -8.99 2.33 0.80
CA SER A 90 -9.23 3.45 -0.12
C SER A 90 -8.09 3.62 -1.12
N VAL A 91 -6.85 3.55 -0.68
CA VAL A 91 -5.68 3.66 -1.54
C VAL A 91 -5.60 2.47 -2.51
N LEU A 92 -5.77 1.24 -2.04
CA LEU A 92 -5.75 0.05 -2.89
C LEU A 92 -6.84 0.11 -3.97
N HIS A 93 -8.07 0.55 -3.59
CA HIS A 93 -9.15 0.77 -4.56
C HIS A 93 -8.78 1.83 -5.60
N LEU A 94 -8.34 3.01 -5.16
CA LEU A 94 -8.05 4.15 -6.05
C LEU A 94 -6.84 3.91 -6.95
N THR A 95 -5.89 3.08 -6.53
CA THR A 95 -4.70 2.74 -7.32
C THR A 95 -4.88 1.52 -8.23
N GLY A 96 -6.07 0.91 -8.23
CA GLY A 96 -6.46 -0.11 -9.22
C GLY A 96 -6.11 -1.55 -8.86
N TYR A 97 -5.92 -1.86 -7.58
CA TYR A 97 -5.92 -3.25 -7.11
C TYR A 97 -7.31 -3.88 -7.28
N ASP A 98 -7.38 -5.22 -7.25
CA ASP A 98 -8.65 -5.95 -7.30
C ASP A 98 -9.44 -5.79 -5.99
N LEU A 99 -9.86 -4.57 -5.74
CA LEU A 99 -10.70 -4.17 -4.61
C LEU A 99 -11.80 -3.22 -5.11
N PRO A 100 -12.89 -3.76 -5.67
CA PRO A 100 -13.94 -2.93 -6.27
C PRO A 100 -14.73 -2.15 -5.23
N MET A 101 -15.46 -1.12 -5.69
CA MET A 101 -16.32 -0.27 -4.84
C MET A 101 -17.35 -1.06 -4.04
N SER A 102 -17.79 -2.22 -4.53
CA SER A 102 -18.69 -3.11 -3.79
C SER A 102 -18.07 -3.60 -2.49
N GLU A 103 -16.77 -3.88 -2.47
CA GLU A 103 -16.05 -4.28 -1.25
C GLU A 103 -15.87 -3.10 -0.29
N ILE A 104 -15.58 -1.90 -0.79
CA ILE A 104 -15.55 -0.68 0.04
C ILE A 104 -16.90 -0.45 0.72
N LYS A 105 -18.00 -0.62 -0.03
CA LYS A 105 -19.36 -0.51 0.51
C LYS A 105 -19.72 -1.60 1.53
N ASN A 106 -18.99 -2.70 1.53
CA ASN A 106 -19.16 -3.82 2.46
C ASN A 106 -18.11 -3.83 3.58
N PHE A 107 -17.53 -2.67 3.89
CA PHE A 107 -16.57 -2.53 4.99
C PHE A 107 -17.11 -3.13 6.29
N ARG A 108 -16.29 -3.98 6.94
CA ARG A 108 -16.64 -4.70 8.18
C ARG A 108 -17.81 -5.65 8.09
N GLN A 109 -18.25 -6.01 6.89
CA GLN A 109 -19.27 -7.04 6.73
C GLN A 109 -18.63 -8.42 6.63
N LEU A 110 -19.34 -9.44 7.09
CA LEU A 110 -18.87 -10.82 7.03
C LEU A 110 -18.55 -11.22 5.58
N HIS A 111 -17.41 -11.87 5.37
CA HIS A 111 -16.89 -12.32 4.08
C HIS A 111 -16.48 -11.23 3.09
N SER A 112 -16.49 -9.94 3.46
CA SER A 112 -15.95 -8.89 2.60
C SER A 112 -14.41 -8.91 2.60
N LYS A 113 -13.81 -8.42 1.51
CA LYS A 113 -12.36 -8.19 1.44
C LYS A 113 -11.89 -7.01 2.31
N THR A 114 -12.81 -6.27 2.94
CA THR A 114 -12.55 -5.06 3.72
C THR A 114 -12.90 -5.27 5.20
N ALA A 115 -12.21 -6.21 5.82
CA ALA A 115 -12.34 -6.47 7.25
C ALA A 115 -11.99 -5.24 8.10
N GLY A 116 -12.37 -5.24 9.38
CA GLY A 116 -12.10 -4.12 10.30
C GLY A 116 -10.61 -3.82 10.48
N HIS A 117 -9.75 -4.80 10.30
CA HIS A 117 -8.29 -4.71 10.26
C HIS A 117 -7.78 -5.42 9.01
N PRO A 118 -6.64 -5.00 8.40
CA PRO A 118 -6.14 -5.64 7.19
C PRO A 118 -5.78 -7.11 7.43
N GLU A 119 -6.21 -7.96 6.49
CA GLU A 119 -5.94 -9.40 6.54
C GLU A 119 -5.11 -9.83 5.33
N TYR A 120 -3.97 -10.44 5.59
CA TYR A 120 -3.08 -10.97 4.56
C TYR A 120 -3.78 -12.09 3.77
N GLN A 121 -3.59 -12.10 2.46
CA GLN A 121 -4.21 -13.03 1.50
C GLN A 121 -5.72 -12.84 1.26
N ILE A 122 -6.42 -12.03 2.03
CA ILE A 122 -7.84 -11.70 1.79
C ILE A 122 -7.95 -10.49 0.86
N THR A 123 -7.21 -9.43 1.15
CA THR A 123 -7.20 -8.21 0.34
C THR A 123 -5.92 -8.14 -0.49
N PRO A 124 -5.99 -8.09 -1.83
CA PRO A 124 -4.81 -7.89 -2.67
C PRO A 124 -4.07 -6.60 -2.31
N GLY A 125 -2.75 -6.70 -2.10
CA GLY A 125 -1.92 -5.55 -1.70
C GLY A 125 -1.72 -5.40 -0.19
N VAL A 126 -2.37 -6.21 0.64
CA VAL A 126 -2.10 -6.29 2.08
C VAL A 126 -0.90 -7.21 2.32
N GLU A 127 0.17 -6.69 2.91
CA GLU A 127 1.44 -7.39 3.11
C GLU A 127 1.46 -8.25 4.39
N THR A 128 0.68 -7.88 5.40
CA THR A 128 0.60 -8.60 6.65
C THR A 128 -0.69 -8.27 7.39
N THR A 129 -1.21 -9.25 8.13
CA THR A 129 -2.36 -9.05 9.01
C THR A 129 -1.94 -8.20 10.20
N THR A 130 -2.68 -7.12 10.47
CA THR A 130 -2.45 -6.23 11.61
C THR A 130 -3.74 -6.03 12.41
N GLY A 131 -3.63 -5.37 13.55
CA GLY A 131 -4.71 -5.15 14.51
C GLY A 131 -4.14 -4.98 15.91
N PRO A 132 -3.42 -5.98 16.45
CA PRO A 132 -2.65 -5.78 17.69
C PRO A 132 -1.58 -4.70 17.48
N LEU A 133 -1.60 -3.65 18.31
CA LEU A 133 -0.67 -2.53 18.19
C LEU A 133 0.78 -2.99 18.38
N GLY A 134 1.67 -2.51 17.52
CA GLY A 134 3.09 -2.89 17.52
C GLY A 134 3.43 -4.10 16.65
N GLN A 135 2.48 -4.96 16.30
CA GLN A 135 2.75 -6.13 15.46
C GLN A 135 3.23 -5.72 14.05
N GLY A 136 2.60 -4.74 13.43
CA GLY A 136 2.93 -4.33 12.06
C GLY A 136 4.34 -3.80 11.94
N ILE A 137 4.80 -2.95 12.86
CA ILE A 137 6.18 -2.41 12.81
C ILE A 137 7.22 -3.52 12.96
N THR A 138 6.98 -4.51 13.82
CA THR A 138 7.92 -5.64 13.96
C THR A 138 7.98 -6.49 12.69
N ASN A 139 6.84 -6.73 12.03
CA ASN A 139 6.80 -7.40 10.74
C ASN A 139 7.54 -6.57 9.66
N ALA A 140 7.35 -5.26 9.64
CA ALA A 140 8.03 -4.36 8.69
C ALA A 140 9.56 -4.41 8.86
N VAL A 141 10.06 -4.43 10.10
CA VAL A 141 11.49 -4.61 10.39
C VAL A 141 11.99 -5.95 9.84
N GLY A 142 11.21 -7.03 10.04
CA GLY A 142 11.54 -8.35 9.50
C GLY A 142 11.58 -8.36 7.96
N MET A 143 10.63 -7.67 7.29
CA MET A 143 10.61 -7.55 5.83
C MET A 143 11.82 -6.75 5.30
N ALA A 144 12.19 -5.66 5.96
CA ALA A 144 13.37 -4.87 5.60
C ALA A 144 14.67 -5.64 5.81
N LEU A 145 14.77 -6.44 6.86
CA LEU A 145 15.91 -7.33 7.07
C LEU A 145 15.97 -8.42 5.99
N ALA A 146 14.84 -9.01 5.63
CA ALA A 146 14.76 -10.02 4.58
C ALA A 146 15.21 -9.46 3.23
N GLU A 147 14.83 -8.22 2.89
CA GLU A 147 15.32 -7.52 1.68
C GLU A 147 16.84 -7.46 1.68
N LYS A 148 17.47 -7.03 2.78
CA LYS A 148 18.93 -6.93 2.88
C LYS A 148 19.64 -8.26 2.70
N LEU A 149 19.13 -9.31 3.33
CA LEU A 149 19.71 -10.66 3.22
C LEU A 149 19.58 -11.21 1.78
N LEU A 150 18.42 -11.04 1.17
CA LEU A 150 18.18 -11.48 -0.21
C LEU A 150 19.02 -10.68 -1.22
N ALA A 151 19.13 -9.37 -1.01
CA ALA A 151 19.97 -8.52 -1.86
C ALA A 151 21.45 -8.94 -1.82
N GLU A 152 21.98 -9.24 -0.63
CA GLU A 152 23.36 -9.71 -0.46
C GLU A 152 23.59 -11.06 -1.14
N GLU A 153 22.59 -11.96 -1.06
CA GLU A 153 22.71 -13.28 -1.66
C GLU A 153 22.57 -13.27 -3.18
N PHE A 154 21.61 -12.50 -3.73
CA PHE A 154 21.20 -12.62 -5.13
C PHE A 154 21.69 -11.49 -6.05
N ASN A 155 21.91 -10.27 -5.53
CA ASN A 155 22.36 -9.17 -6.36
C ASN A 155 23.81 -9.36 -6.83
N ARG A 156 24.12 -8.85 -8.02
CA ARG A 156 25.46 -8.84 -8.58
C ARG A 156 25.75 -7.46 -9.18
N PRO A 157 27.01 -7.05 -9.33
CA PRO A 157 27.34 -5.77 -9.94
C PRO A 157 26.64 -5.57 -11.30
N GLY A 158 25.80 -4.53 -11.39
CA GLY A 158 25.01 -4.23 -12.58
C GLY A 158 23.72 -5.06 -12.75
N TYR A 159 23.39 -5.96 -11.82
CA TYR A 159 22.19 -6.79 -11.83
C TYR A 159 21.55 -6.82 -10.43
N GLU A 160 20.71 -5.85 -10.16
CA GLU A 160 19.94 -5.77 -8.91
C GLU A 160 18.55 -6.41 -9.13
N VAL A 161 18.33 -7.58 -8.53
CA VAL A 161 17.05 -8.30 -8.60
C VAL A 161 16.19 -8.07 -7.36
N ILE A 162 16.82 -7.62 -6.27
CA ILE A 162 16.19 -7.27 -5.00
C ILE A 162 16.66 -5.87 -4.60
N ASN A 163 15.75 -4.91 -4.68
CA ASN A 163 16.03 -3.52 -4.27
C ASN A 163 14.69 -2.81 -4.00
N HIS A 164 14.11 -3.05 -2.83
CA HIS A 164 12.83 -2.46 -2.46
C HIS A 164 12.84 -1.95 -1.02
N TYR A 165 11.98 -0.99 -0.75
CA TYR A 165 11.81 -0.41 0.58
C TYR A 165 10.63 -1.05 1.31
N THR A 166 10.67 -0.93 2.64
CA THR A 166 9.53 -1.24 3.50
C THR A 166 9.09 0.02 4.22
N TYR A 167 7.84 0.40 4.04
CA TYR A 167 7.19 1.55 4.66
C TYR A 167 6.19 1.07 5.71
N ALA A 168 6.16 1.71 6.85
CA ALA A 168 5.19 1.40 7.90
C ALA A 168 4.53 2.68 8.42
N PHE A 169 3.20 2.65 8.57
CA PHE A 169 2.44 3.69 9.29
C PHE A 169 2.10 3.19 10.68
N LEU A 170 2.33 4.07 11.69
CA LEU A 170 2.21 3.78 13.13
C LEU A 170 1.09 4.59 13.76
#